data_4f962094865031696ae028d80bd33520
#
_entry.id   4f962094865031696ae028d80bd33520
#
_cell.length_a   1.000
_cell.length_b   1.000
_cell.length_c   1.000
_cell.angle_alpha   90.00
_cell.angle_beta   90.00
_cell.angle_gamma   90.00
#
_symmetry.space_group_name_H-M   'P 1'
#
loop_
_entity.id
_entity.type
_entity.pdbx_description
1 polymer ?
#
loop_
_entity_poly.entity_id
_entity_poly.type
_entity_poly.pdbx_seq_one_letter_code
_entity_poly.pdbx_strand_id
1 'polypeptide(L)'
;MELTGRKLEEILNTELVGKDVGYSHWNFTNILLKIIRILVKEAGLDENVFSYKEQGPSSVYLTYRGVVFGDASFQKQRGKYHFGSYDWTFKKVFVNLANEDGYSSYSGLTFEEMLARIDEELSAKKSREVAKLEQAKQIFQKIKAELGTTSDYETVEFIKYMNDHRYSLYK
;
A
#
# COMPACT_ATOMS: atom_id res chain seq x y z
N MET A 1 -19.64 5.74 -11.40
CA MET A 1 -18.83 6.99 -11.68
C MET A 1 -17.40 6.57 -11.93
N GLU A 2 -16.82 6.98 -13.03
CA GLU A 2 -15.39 6.75 -13.28
C GLU A 2 -14.55 7.61 -12.32
N LEU A 3 -13.78 6.97 -11.44
CA LEU A 3 -12.96 7.63 -10.43
C LEU A 3 -11.48 7.49 -10.82
N THR A 4 -10.78 8.61 -10.95
CA THR A 4 -9.33 8.69 -11.14
C THR A 4 -8.71 9.41 -9.94
N GLY A 5 -7.39 9.32 -9.76
CA GLY A 5 -6.71 10.05 -8.69
C GLY A 5 -6.92 11.56 -8.78
N ARG A 6 -6.85 12.11 -10.00
CA ARG A 6 -7.09 13.54 -10.24
C ARG A 6 -8.54 13.95 -9.91
N LYS A 7 -9.50 13.13 -10.30
CA LYS A 7 -10.92 13.41 -10.01
C LYS A 7 -11.23 13.30 -8.52
N LEU A 8 -10.61 12.32 -7.84
CA LEU A 8 -10.70 12.20 -6.38
C LEU A 8 -10.13 13.46 -5.70
N GLU A 9 -8.97 13.93 -6.11
CA GLU A 9 -8.36 15.15 -5.58
C GLU A 9 -9.26 16.38 -5.79
N GLU A 10 -9.81 16.54 -6.98
CA GLU A 10 -10.72 17.63 -7.33
C GLU A 10 -11.98 17.63 -6.44
N ILE A 11 -12.62 16.47 -6.28
CA ILE A 11 -13.81 16.33 -5.43
C ILE A 11 -13.46 16.62 -3.97
N LEU A 12 -12.34 16.06 -3.46
CA LEU A 12 -11.92 16.32 -2.08
C LEU A 12 -11.62 17.78 -1.82
N ASN A 13 -11.00 18.48 -2.76
CA ASN A 13 -10.77 19.93 -2.62
C ASN A 13 -12.09 20.70 -2.67
N THR A 14 -13.01 20.34 -3.54
CA THR A 14 -14.34 21.00 -3.63
C THR A 14 -15.14 20.81 -2.36
N GLU A 15 -15.10 19.60 -1.80
CA GLU A 15 -15.90 19.24 -0.62
C GLU A 15 -15.29 19.69 0.70
N LEU A 16 -13.97 19.80 0.81
CA LEU A 16 -13.28 19.96 2.09
C LEU A 16 -12.65 21.34 2.30
N VAL A 17 -12.14 21.99 1.26
CA VAL A 17 -11.45 23.26 1.40
C VAL A 17 -12.35 24.31 2.04
N GLY A 18 -11.87 24.98 3.08
CA GLY A 18 -12.60 25.97 3.86
C GLY A 18 -13.62 25.41 4.84
N LYS A 19 -13.87 24.08 4.89
CA LYS A 19 -14.70 23.49 5.92
C LYS A 19 -14.02 23.57 7.28
N ASP A 20 -14.77 23.99 8.26
CA ASP A 20 -14.36 24.01 9.65
C ASP A 20 -14.31 22.58 10.22
N VAL A 21 -13.17 22.23 10.80
CA VAL A 21 -12.90 20.90 11.36
C VAL A 21 -12.82 20.94 12.89
N GLY A 22 -12.89 22.15 13.49
CA GLY A 22 -12.76 22.35 14.91
C GLY A 22 -11.31 22.21 15.40
N TYR A 23 -11.14 21.90 16.69
CA TYR A 23 -9.84 21.93 17.35
C TYR A 23 -9.02 20.65 17.22
N SER A 24 -9.64 19.52 16.89
CA SER A 24 -8.96 18.21 16.89
C SER A 24 -8.29 17.91 15.56
N HIS A 25 -6.98 17.62 15.59
CA HIS A 25 -6.25 17.17 14.41
C HIS A 25 -6.78 15.86 13.83
N TRP A 26 -7.31 14.97 14.65
CA TRP A 26 -7.89 13.68 14.23
C TRP A 26 -9.15 13.83 13.38
N ASN A 27 -9.87 14.94 13.53
CA ASN A 27 -11.06 15.19 12.72
C ASN A 27 -10.75 15.32 11.24
N PHE A 28 -9.58 15.87 10.87
CA PHE A 28 -9.17 15.99 9.48
C PHE A 28 -9.07 14.64 8.78
N THR A 29 -8.31 13.73 9.38
CA THR A 29 -8.12 12.37 8.84
C THR A 29 -9.44 11.62 8.75
N ASN A 30 -10.27 11.67 9.79
CA ASN A 30 -11.56 11.00 9.81
C ASN A 30 -12.52 11.54 8.74
N ILE A 31 -12.58 12.85 8.55
CA ILE A 31 -13.42 13.48 7.52
C ILE A 31 -12.94 13.09 6.13
N LEU A 32 -11.62 13.18 5.89
CA LEU A 32 -11.00 12.79 4.64
C LEU A 32 -11.34 11.33 4.27
N LEU A 33 -11.12 10.40 5.19
CA LEU A 33 -11.41 8.98 4.99
C LEU A 33 -12.89 8.71 4.77
N LYS A 34 -13.77 9.38 5.50
CA LYS A 34 -15.21 9.21 5.32
C LYS A 34 -15.64 9.57 3.89
N ILE A 35 -15.13 10.66 3.34
CA ILE A 35 -15.46 11.07 1.97
C ILE A 35 -14.85 10.14 0.94
N ILE A 36 -13.58 9.73 1.11
CA ILE A 36 -12.94 8.76 0.22
C ILE A 36 -13.75 7.46 0.16
N ARG A 37 -14.19 6.93 1.29
CA ARG A 37 -15.02 5.71 1.33
C ARG A 37 -16.34 5.86 0.58
N ILE A 38 -17.01 6.99 0.74
CA ILE A 38 -18.25 7.28 0.02
C ILE A 38 -17.98 7.27 -1.50
N LEU A 39 -16.93 7.95 -1.94
CA LEU A 39 -16.59 8.05 -3.37
C LEU A 39 -16.18 6.70 -3.98
N VAL A 40 -15.43 5.89 -3.25
CA VAL A 40 -15.06 4.53 -3.65
C VAL A 40 -16.32 3.68 -3.85
N LYS A 41 -17.26 3.76 -2.91
CA LYS A 41 -18.54 3.04 -2.98
C LYS A 41 -19.42 3.53 -4.15
N GLU A 42 -19.51 4.84 -4.37
CA GLU A 42 -20.25 5.43 -5.49
C GLU A 42 -19.62 5.09 -6.85
N ALA A 43 -18.32 4.82 -6.88
CA ALA A 43 -17.63 4.30 -8.05
C ALA A 43 -17.93 2.82 -8.33
N GLY A 44 -18.70 2.14 -7.45
CA GLY A 44 -19.04 0.72 -7.58
C GLY A 44 -17.95 -0.24 -7.12
N LEU A 45 -16.96 0.26 -6.38
CA LEU A 45 -15.85 -0.55 -5.88
C LEU A 45 -16.18 -1.11 -4.48
N ASP A 46 -15.65 -2.30 -4.18
CA ASP A 46 -15.84 -2.92 -2.87
C ASP A 46 -14.98 -2.21 -1.82
N GLU A 47 -15.62 -1.43 -0.96
CA GLU A 47 -14.96 -0.70 0.12
C GLU A 47 -14.28 -1.61 1.17
N ASN A 48 -14.66 -2.90 1.26
CA ASN A 48 -14.09 -3.83 2.24
C ASN A 48 -12.69 -4.30 1.89
N VAL A 49 -12.29 -4.20 0.63
CA VAL A 49 -10.92 -4.55 0.17
C VAL A 49 -9.94 -3.39 0.28
N PHE A 50 -10.44 -2.19 0.58
CA PHE A 50 -9.61 -1.03 0.88
C PHE A 50 -9.32 -0.94 2.36
N SER A 51 -8.10 -0.57 2.69
CA SER A 51 -7.74 -0.18 4.03
C SER A 51 -6.99 1.15 4.02
N TYR A 52 -7.00 1.79 5.16
CA TYR A 52 -6.47 3.14 5.32
C TYR A 52 -5.58 3.16 6.54
N LYS A 53 -4.36 3.65 6.38
CA LYS A 53 -3.39 3.75 7.47
C LYS A 53 -2.93 5.18 7.60
N GLU A 54 -3.04 5.74 8.79
CA GLU A 54 -2.44 7.04 9.09
C GLU A 54 -0.93 6.98 8.93
N GLN A 55 -0.39 7.93 8.19
CA GLN A 55 1.04 8.10 7.97
C GLN A 55 1.61 9.25 8.81
N GLY A 56 0.77 9.94 9.56
CA GLY A 56 1.15 11.10 10.33
C GLY A 56 0.00 12.09 10.45
N PRO A 57 0.25 13.29 10.96
CA PRO A 57 -0.82 14.24 11.30
C PRO A 57 -1.52 14.85 10.09
N SER A 58 -1.05 14.59 8.87
CA SER A 58 -1.56 15.27 7.66
C SER A 58 -1.67 14.37 6.43
N SER A 59 -1.56 13.04 6.59
CA SER A 59 -1.65 12.10 5.47
C SER A 59 -2.18 10.74 5.88
N VAL A 60 -2.74 10.04 4.89
CA VAL A 60 -3.30 8.70 5.01
C VAL A 60 -2.85 7.86 3.83
N TYR A 61 -2.27 6.70 4.07
CA TYR A 61 -2.02 5.71 3.04
C TYR A 61 -3.32 5.04 2.60
N LEU A 62 -3.43 4.84 1.30
CA LEU A 62 -4.51 4.10 0.66
C LEU A 62 -3.95 2.73 0.27
N THR A 63 -4.58 1.67 0.76
CA THR A 63 -4.15 0.30 0.52
C THR A 63 -5.28 -0.54 -0.05
N TYR A 64 -4.92 -1.46 -0.93
CA TYR A 64 -5.82 -2.43 -1.54
C TYR A 64 -5.19 -3.81 -1.43
N ARG A 65 -5.88 -4.76 -0.79
CA ARG A 65 -5.35 -6.11 -0.53
C ARG A 65 -3.95 -6.12 0.08
N GLY A 66 -3.67 -5.15 0.96
CA GLY A 66 -2.38 -5.02 1.63
C GLY A 66 -1.29 -4.33 0.80
N VAL A 67 -1.56 -3.94 -0.43
CA VAL A 67 -0.64 -3.16 -1.27
C VAL A 67 -0.96 -1.69 -1.14
N VAL A 68 0.04 -0.87 -0.82
CA VAL A 68 -0.08 0.59 -0.83
C VAL A 68 -0.14 1.05 -2.29
N PHE A 69 -1.22 1.71 -2.67
CA PHE A 69 -1.41 2.24 -4.02
C PHE A 69 -1.43 3.77 -4.07
N GLY A 70 -1.21 4.42 -2.96
CA GLY A 70 -1.13 5.86 -2.89
C GLY A 70 -1.33 6.42 -1.48
N ASP A 71 -1.38 7.73 -1.45
CA ASP A 71 -1.66 8.50 -0.26
C ASP A 71 -2.59 9.67 -0.55
N ALA A 72 -3.34 10.08 0.46
CA ALA A 72 -4.05 11.34 0.49
C ALA A 72 -3.48 12.19 1.63
N SER A 73 -3.02 13.39 1.29
CA SER A 73 -2.43 14.34 2.23
C SER A 73 -3.13 15.68 2.17
N PHE A 74 -2.97 16.49 3.19
CA PHE A 74 -3.62 17.80 3.24
C PHE A 74 -2.79 18.85 3.97
N GLN A 75 -3.01 20.08 3.58
CA GLN A 75 -2.54 21.28 4.29
C GLN A 75 -3.68 21.87 5.09
N LYS A 76 -3.35 22.37 6.27
CA LYS A 76 -4.27 23.05 7.19
C LYS A 76 -4.03 24.54 7.15
N GLN A 77 -5.08 25.31 7.45
CA GLN A 77 -4.99 26.74 7.72
C GLN A 77 -5.83 27.11 8.94
N ARG A 78 -5.50 28.23 9.55
CA ARG A 78 -6.30 28.79 10.65
C ARG A 78 -7.64 29.27 10.10
N GLY A 79 -8.70 28.86 10.77
CA GLY A 79 -10.07 29.32 10.53
C GLY A 79 -10.41 30.50 11.47
N LYS A 80 -11.63 30.47 12.00
CA LYS A 80 -12.12 31.51 12.91
C LYS A 80 -11.44 31.44 14.28
N TYR A 81 -11.24 32.61 14.90
CA TYR A 81 -10.78 32.71 16.26
C TYR A 81 -11.96 32.65 17.23
N HIS A 82 -11.87 31.74 18.20
CA HIS A 82 -12.85 31.58 19.25
C HIS A 82 -12.17 31.42 20.61
N PHE A 83 -12.50 32.33 21.57
CA PHE A 83 -12.10 32.21 22.99
C PHE A 83 -10.65 31.77 23.25
N GLY A 84 -9.70 32.39 22.57
CA GLY A 84 -8.27 32.10 22.77
C GLY A 84 -7.67 31.03 21.87
N SER A 85 -8.44 30.44 20.99
CA SER A 85 -7.98 29.42 20.03
C SER A 85 -8.51 29.67 18.63
N TYR A 86 -7.87 29.07 17.63
CA TYR A 86 -8.34 29.09 16.27
C TYR A 86 -8.95 27.73 15.91
N ASP A 87 -10.05 27.75 15.18
CA ASP A 87 -10.50 26.58 14.43
C ASP A 87 -9.52 26.31 13.29
N TRP A 88 -9.54 25.08 12.82
CA TRP A 88 -8.70 24.66 11.71
C TRP A 88 -9.57 24.27 10.52
N THR A 89 -9.15 24.65 9.33
CA THR A 89 -9.81 24.30 8.07
C THR A 89 -8.83 23.65 7.11
N PHE A 90 -9.35 22.87 6.16
CA PHE A 90 -8.55 22.39 5.05
C PHE A 90 -8.16 23.55 4.15
N LYS A 91 -6.87 23.69 3.86
CA LYS A 91 -6.35 24.62 2.89
C LYS A 91 -6.28 23.99 1.50
N LYS A 92 -5.80 22.75 1.43
CA LYS A 92 -5.64 21.99 0.20
C LYS A 92 -5.51 20.50 0.51
N VAL A 93 -6.05 19.67 -0.37
CA VAL A 93 -5.89 18.21 -0.36
C VAL A 93 -5.11 17.80 -1.60
N PHE A 94 -4.25 16.82 -1.45
CA PHE A 94 -3.43 16.21 -2.50
C PHE A 94 -3.70 14.71 -2.51
N VAL A 95 -3.81 14.14 -3.71
CA VAL A 95 -3.92 12.69 -3.90
C VAL A 95 -2.82 12.23 -4.82
N ASN A 96 -1.98 11.34 -4.32
CA ASN A 96 -0.90 10.73 -5.09
C ASN A 96 -1.17 9.23 -5.19
N LEU A 97 -1.40 8.72 -6.40
CA LEU A 97 -1.60 7.30 -6.67
C LEU A 97 -0.38 6.76 -7.39
N ALA A 98 0.34 5.89 -6.73
CA ALA A 98 1.55 5.25 -7.24
C ALA A 98 1.75 3.90 -6.55
N ASN A 99 2.55 3.01 -7.15
CA ASN A 99 2.97 1.78 -6.49
C ASN A 99 3.89 2.08 -5.29
N GLU A 100 4.15 1.06 -4.45
CA GLU A 100 4.96 1.19 -3.24
C GLU A 100 6.36 1.75 -3.50
N ASP A 101 6.93 1.45 -4.66
CA ASP A 101 8.28 1.89 -5.05
C ASP A 101 8.29 3.32 -5.59
N GLY A 102 7.13 3.92 -5.83
CA GLY A 102 6.98 5.27 -6.40
C GLY A 102 7.36 5.37 -7.89
N TYR A 103 7.74 4.27 -8.53
CA TYR A 103 8.18 4.27 -9.93
C TYR A 103 7.03 4.26 -10.94
N SER A 104 5.85 3.81 -10.54
CA SER A 104 4.66 3.79 -11.39
C SER A 104 3.59 4.68 -10.81
N SER A 105 3.17 5.69 -11.58
CA SER A 105 2.04 6.54 -11.21
C SER A 105 0.74 5.91 -11.72
N TYR A 106 -0.25 5.81 -10.83
CA TYR A 106 -1.61 5.40 -11.15
C TYR A 106 -2.56 6.59 -11.36
N SER A 107 -2.07 7.81 -11.26
CA SER A 107 -2.90 9.02 -11.28
C SER A 107 -3.71 9.21 -12.56
N GLY A 108 -3.24 8.66 -13.67
CA GLY A 108 -3.92 8.70 -14.98
C GLY A 108 -4.89 7.53 -15.22
N LEU A 109 -4.90 6.52 -14.36
CA LEU A 109 -5.78 5.36 -14.45
C LEU A 109 -7.09 5.61 -13.70
N THR A 110 -8.16 4.93 -14.14
CA THR A 110 -9.33 4.78 -13.28
C THR A 110 -8.99 3.87 -12.09
N PHE A 111 -9.76 3.98 -11.01
CA PHE A 111 -9.58 3.08 -9.88
C PHE A 111 -9.76 1.61 -10.28
N GLU A 112 -10.71 1.33 -11.18
CA GLU A 112 -10.94 -0.02 -11.69
C GLU A 112 -9.71 -0.57 -12.42
N GLU A 113 -9.13 0.21 -13.34
CA GLU A 113 -7.90 -0.16 -14.06
C GLU A 113 -6.71 -0.32 -13.11
N MET A 114 -6.58 0.56 -12.13
CA MET A 114 -5.51 0.48 -11.12
C MET A 114 -5.64 -0.78 -10.28
N LEU A 115 -6.84 -1.10 -9.80
CA LEU A 115 -7.07 -2.30 -8.99
C LEU A 115 -6.84 -3.58 -9.79
N ALA A 116 -7.26 -3.61 -11.06
CA ALA A 116 -6.97 -4.74 -11.95
C ALA A 116 -5.46 -4.94 -12.11
N ARG A 117 -4.70 -3.87 -12.28
CA ARG A 117 -3.24 -3.93 -12.36
C ARG A 117 -2.60 -4.46 -11.08
N ILE A 118 -3.05 -4.01 -9.91
CA ILE A 118 -2.58 -4.51 -8.62
C ILE A 118 -2.87 -6.01 -8.48
N ASP A 119 -4.07 -6.46 -8.88
CA ASP A 119 -4.45 -7.87 -8.84
C ASP A 119 -3.56 -8.72 -9.76
N GLU A 120 -3.23 -8.23 -10.95
CA GLU A 120 -2.30 -8.88 -11.87
C GLU A 120 -0.88 -8.99 -11.26
N GLU A 121 -0.38 -7.90 -10.67
CA GLU A 121 0.94 -7.87 -10.01
C GLU A 121 1.00 -8.86 -8.82
N LEU A 122 -0.05 -8.91 -7.99
CA LEU A 122 -0.16 -9.86 -6.88
C LEU A 122 -0.19 -11.31 -7.37
N SER A 123 -0.93 -11.60 -8.44
CA SER A 123 -1.00 -12.92 -9.04
C SER A 123 0.34 -13.35 -9.63
N ALA A 124 1.02 -12.46 -10.33
CA ALA A 124 2.35 -12.71 -10.88
C ALA A 124 3.39 -12.94 -9.77
N LYS A 125 3.33 -12.18 -8.67
CA LYS A 125 4.21 -12.35 -7.51
C LYS A 125 3.99 -13.73 -6.88
N LYS A 126 2.74 -14.11 -6.65
CA LYS A 126 2.38 -15.44 -6.10
C LYS A 126 2.89 -16.56 -7.00
N SER A 127 2.72 -16.45 -8.31
CA SER A 127 3.20 -17.46 -9.27
C SER A 127 4.72 -17.61 -9.24
N ARG A 128 5.46 -16.48 -9.14
CA ARG A 128 6.92 -16.50 -9.01
C ARG A 128 7.38 -17.13 -7.69
N GLU A 129 6.68 -16.88 -6.59
CA GLU A 129 6.97 -17.48 -5.29
C GLU A 129 6.76 -19.00 -5.30
N VAL A 130 5.66 -19.45 -5.91
CA VAL A 130 5.40 -20.88 -6.09
C VAL A 130 6.48 -21.55 -6.96
N ALA A 131 6.88 -20.92 -8.07
CA ALA A 131 7.93 -21.43 -8.94
C ALA A 131 9.29 -21.52 -8.21
N LYS A 132 9.64 -20.49 -7.42
CA LYS A 132 10.86 -20.51 -6.59
C LYS A 132 10.85 -21.61 -5.55
N LEU A 133 9.71 -21.82 -4.89
CA LEU A 133 9.56 -22.88 -3.90
C LEU A 133 9.71 -24.27 -4.55
N GLU A 134 9.12 -24.47 -5.72
CA GLU A 134 9.24 -25.74 -6.46
C GLU A 134 10.67 -26.00 -6.90
N GLN A 135 11.36 -24.97 -7.42
CA GLN A 135 12.78 -25.05 -7.75
C GLN A 135 13.63 -25.39 -6.53
N ALA A 136 13.37 -24.77 -5.38
CA ALA A 136 14.07 -25.06 -4.14
C ALA A 136 13.86 -26.51 -3.69
N LYS A 137 12.64 -27.05 -3.80
CA LYS A 137 12.35 -28.46 -3.54
C LYS A 137 13.12 -29.40 -4.45
N GLN A 138 13.20 -29.10 -5.75
CA GLN A 138 13.96 -29.91 -6.69
C GLN A 138 15.45 -29.91 -6.38
N ILE A 139 16.03 -28.77 -6.03
CA ILE A 139 17.43 -28.65 -5.59
C ILE A 139 17.67 -29.46 -4.31
N PHE A 140 16.77 -29.33 -3.34
CA PHE A 140 16.84 -30.10 -2.11
C PHE A 140 16.86 -31.61 -2.36
N GLN A 141 15.97 -32.10 -3.22
CA GLN A 141 15.92 -33.53 -3.56
C GLN A 141 17.18 -34.03 -4.31
N LYS A 142 17.75 -33.18 -5.18
CA LYS A 142 19.05 -33.50 -5.83
C LYS A 142 20.17 -33.64 -4.81
N ILE A 143 20.31 -32.67 -3.91
CA ILE A 143 21.35 -32.71 -2.85
C ILE A 143 21.17 -33.96 -1.98
N LYS A 144 19.92 -34.25 -1.59
CA LYS A 144 19.60 -35.44 -0.80
C LYS A 144 20.00 -36.73 -1.49
N ALA A 145 19.75 -36.84 -2.80
CA ALA A 145 20.16 -37.99 -3.60
C ALA A 145 21.68 -38.11 -3.74
N GLU A 146 22.39 -36.99 -3.97
CA GLU A 146 23.86 -36.98 -4.06
C GLU A 146 24.54 -37.35 -2.74
N LEU A 147 23.96 -36.94 -1.59
CA LEU A 147 24.42 -37.35 -0.28
C LEU A 147 24.16 -38.84 0.03
N GLY A 148 23.30 -39.49 -0.75
CA GLY A 148 22.91 -40.88 -0.50
C GLY A 148 22.10 -41.08 0.77
N THR A 149 21.51 -40.03 1.31
CA THR A 149 20.71 -40.05 2.54
C THR A 149 19.22 -40.03 2.29
N THR A 150 18.45 -40.65 3.16
CA THR A 150 17.00 -40.51 3.22
C THR A 150 16.55 -39.47 4.24
N SER A 151 17.49 -38.91 5.00
CA SER A 151 17.23 -37.96 6.06
C SER A 151 17.15 -36.54 5.56
N ASP A 152 16.02 -35.87 5.79
CA ASP A 152 15.87 -34.45 5.52
C ASP A 152 16.75 -33.61 6.45
N TYR A 153 16.95 -34.04 7.69
CA TYR A 153 17.79 -33.36 8.66
C TYR A 153 19.27 -33.29 8.19
N GLU A 154 19.85 -34.40 7.76
CA GLU A 154 21.23 -34.41 7.23
C GLU A 154 21.38 -33.50 6.01
N THR A 155 20.39 -33.51 5.14
CA THR A 155 20.36 -32.64 3.94
C THR A 155 20.33 -31.16 4.35
N VAL A 156 19.50 -30.78 5.32
CA VAL A 156 19.41 -29.41 5.85
C VAL A 156 20.72 -28.97 6.48
N GLU A 157 21.34 -29.84 7.32
CA GLU A 157 22.60 -29.52 7.95
C GLU A 157 23.75 -29.36 6.94
N PHE A 158 23.77 -30.17 5.90
CA PHE A 158 24.73 -30.01 4.80
C PHE A 158 24.54 -28.66 4.07
N ILE A 159 23.30 -28.27 3.77
CA ILE A 159 22.99 -26.98 3.12
C ILE A 159 23.43 -25.81 4.02
N LYS A 160 23.16 -25.88 5.31
CA LYS A 160 23.62 -24.87 6.28
C LYS A 160 25.14 -24.78 6.27
N TYR A 161 25.82 -25.91 6.40
CA TYR A 161 27.28 -25.96 6.35
C TYR A 161 27.83 -25.30 5.08
N MET A 162 27.29 -25.62 3.91
CA MET A 162 27.71 -25.03 2.64
C MET A 162 27.46 -23.53 2.59
N ASN A 163 26.36 -23.05 3.12
CA ASN A 163 26.04 -21.62 3.18
C ASN A 163 26.99 -20.86 4.12
N ASP A 164 27.28 -21.44 5.29
CA ASP A 164 28.17 -20.82 6.29
C ASP A 164 29.63 -20.74 5.79
N HIS A 165 30.04 -21.69 4.92
CA HIS A 165 31.39 -21.75 4.36
C HIS A 165 31.52 -21.16 2.97
N ARG A 166 30.44 -20.65 2.39
CA ARG A 166 30.40 -20.08 1.03
C ARG A 166 31.41 -18.94 0.83
N TYR A 167 31.69 -18.17 1.87
CA TYR A 167 32.65 -17.06 1.82
C TYR A 167 34.09 -17.51 2.06
N SER A 168 34.33 -18.73 2.57
CA SER A 168 35.69 -19.25 2.79
C SER A 168 36.33 -19.81 1.53
N LEU A 169 35.52 -20.13 0.51
CA LEU A 169 36.00 -20.66 -0.77
C LEU A 169 36.47 -19.57 -1.75
N TYR A 170 36.23 -18.31 -1.42
CA TYR A 170 36.61 -17.14 -2.25
C TYR A 170 37.67 -16.24 -1.58
N LYS A 171 38.43 -16.78 -0.61
CA LYS A 171 39.61 -16.10 -0.05
C LYS A 171 40.91 -16.61 -0.66
#